data_b871a243dd803d51b9c55142a2e8b13a
#
_entry.id   b871a243dd803d51b9c55142a2e8b13a
#
_cell.length_a   1.000
_cell.length_b   1.000
_cell.length_c   1.000
_cell.angle_alpha   90.00
_cell.angle_beta   90.00
_cell.angle_gamma   90.00
#
_symmetry.space_group_name_H-M   'P 1'
#
loop_
_entity.id
_entity.type
_entity.pdbx_description
1 polymer ?
#
loop_
_entity_poly.entity_id
_entity_poly.type
_entity_poly.pdbx_seq_one_letter_code
_entity_poly.pdbx_strand_id
1 'polypeptide(L)'
;MGSSFARNLTAFLDSRDLTQESFGRMIGKSQGAVSQWLAGNREPASTTLNKICEVFGLERDDFISERAGFYAKLHGLTDAPAGAIAAKPSSALVPLLGTTHMGEFEDEGECDRMVEVPASVADAHPGGFCVHADGECMNNRYPSDSVLFVDPHMQPFDGCAVLAETQDFQSIVRKYSRGASALMLSPDSHGCEFEDIIVRADDAPIMLKGVVVWYQAEKDVR
;
A
#
# COMPACT_ATOMS: atom_id res chain seq x y z
N MET A 1 -34.21 -0.20 -24.70
CA MET A 1 -33.17 -0.42 -23.70
C MET A 1 -31.93 -0.86 -24.44
N GLY A 2 -30.83 -0.11 -24.35
CA GLY A 2 -29.56 -0.47 -25.02
C GLY A 2 -29.00 -1.77 -24.43
N SER A 3 -28.36 -2.59 -25.27
CA SER A 3 -27.66 -3.81 -24.83
C SER A 3 -26.61 -3.47 -23.77
N SER A 4 -26.46 -4.32 -22.74
CA SER A 4 -25.40 -4.17 -21.71
C SER A 4 -24.03 -4.07 -22.37
N PHE A 5 -23.81 -4.82 -23.43
CA PHE A 5 -22.61 -4.76 -24.22
C PHE A 5 -22.35 -3.37 -24.82
N ALA A 6 -23.35 -2.76 -25.46
CA ALA A 6 -23.23 -1.44 -26.07
C ALA A 6 -22.81 -0.38 -25.03
N ARG A 7 -23.48 -0.39 -23.88
CA ARG A 7 -23.20 0.54 -22.77
C ARG A 7 -21.77 0.37 -22.22
N ASN A 8 -21.37 -0.86 -21.98
CA ASN A 8 -20.03 -1.17 -21.46
C ASN A 8 -18.94 -0.84 -22.48
N LEU A 9 -19.17 -1.12 -23.77
CA LEU A 9 -18.23 -0.79 -24.84
C LEU A 9 -18.10 0.74 -25.02
N THR A 10 -19.19 1.50 -24.93
CA THR A 10 -19.14 2.98 -24.96
C THR A 10 -18.26 3.50 -23.83
N ALA A 11 -18.54 3.09 -22.59
CA ALA A 11 -17.76 3.51 -21.42
C ALA A 11 -16.28 3.13 -21.53
N PHE A 12 -15.99 1.96 -22.09
CA PHE A 12 -14.63 1.52 -22.33
C PHE A 12 -13.88 2.39 -23.35
N LEU A 13 -14.50 2.68 -24.50
CA LEU A 13 -13.89 3.52 -25.53
C LEU A 13 -13.64 4.94 -25.02
N ASP A 14 -14.63 5.53 -24.35
CA ASP A 14 -14.53 6.90 -23.79
C ASP A 14 -13.41 6.97 -22.73
N SER A 15 -13.29 5.97 -21.87
CA SER A 15 -12.25 5.95 -20.83
C SER A 15 -10.81 5.81 -21.34
N ARG A 16 -10.66 5.36 -22.58
CA ARG A 16 -9.36 5.14 -23.25
C ARG A 16 -9.09 6.08 -24.41
N ASP A 17 -9.96 7.07 -24.65
CA ASP A 17 -9.94 7.97 -25.83
C ASP A 17 -9.81 7.22 -27.15
N LEU A 18 -10.47 6.05 -27.25
CA LEU A 18 -10.42 5.22 -28.44
C LEU A 18 -11.55 5.57 -29.41
N THR A 19 -11.19 5.85 -30.67
CA THR A 19 -12.19 5.96 -31.74
C THR A 19 -12.68 4.60 -32.19
N GLN A 20 -13.90 4.54 -32.75
CA GLN A 20 -14.47 3.31 -33.32
C GLN A 20 -13.55 2.68 -34.37
N GLU A 21 -12.87 3.51 -35.14
CA GLU A 21 -11.93 3.07 -36.19
C GLU A 21 -10.67 2.47 -35.58
N SER A 22 -10.05 3.16 -34.60
CA SER A 22 -8.85 2.66 -33.93
C SER A 22 -9.10 1.35 -33.19
N PHE A 23 -10.21 1.30 -32.46
CA PHE A 23 -10.63 0.07 -31.76
C PHE A 23 -10.89 -1.06 -32.78
N GLY A 24 -11.65 -0.81 -33.85
CA GLY A 24 -11.92 -1.80 -34.89
C GLY A 24 -10.62 -2.36 -35.49
N ARG A 25 -9.66 -1.48 -35.79
CA ARG A 25 -8.35 -1.87 -36.33
C ARG A 25 -7.59 -2.80 -35.38
N MET A 26 -7.59 -2.52 -34.08
CA MET A 26 -6.90 -3.33 -33.06
C MET A 26 -7.45 -4.76 -32.97
N ILE A 27 -8.75 -4.94 -33.15
CA ILE A 27 -9.40 -6.24 -33.08
C ILE A 27 -9.64 -6.90 -34.45
N GLY A 28 -9.23 -6.24 -35.54
CA GLY A 28 -9.40 -6.73 -36.91
C GLY A 28 -10.86 -6.68 -37.39
N LYS A 29 -11.59 -5.63 -37.05
CA LYS A 29 -12.98 -5.39 -37.43
C LYS A 29 -13.13 -4.02 -38.10
N SER A 30 -14.16 -3.86 -38.94
CA SER A 30 -14.46 -2.56 -39.56
C SER A 30 -15.11 -1.60 -38.55
N GLN A 31 -14.91 -0.30 -38.76
CA GLN A 31 -15.58 0.76 -38.00
C GLN A 31 -17.10 0.59 -38.02
N GLY A 32 -17.69 0.19 -39.17
CA GLY A 32 -19.13 -0.07 -39.29
C GLY A 32 -19.62 -1.21 -38.38
N ALA A 33 -18.83 -2.26 -38.17
CA ALA A 33 -19.18 -3.31 -37.22
C ALA A 33 -19.20 -2.80 -35.78
N VAL A 34 -18.21 -1.99 -35.40
CA VAL A 34 -18.12 -1.35 -34.07
C VAL A 34 -19.30 -0.40 -33.85
N SER A 35 -19.65 0.40 -34.86
CA SER A 35 -20.79 1.30 -34.83
C SER A 35 -22.13 0.57 -34.60
N GLN A 36 -22.32 -0.61 -35.21
CA GLN A 36 -23.53 -1.44 -34.99
C GLN A 36 -23.60 -1.97 -33.54
N TRP A 37 -22.46 -2.31 -32.97
CA TRP A 37 -22.39 -2.77 -31.58
C TRP A 37 -22.69 -1.64 -30.59
N LEU A 38 -22.15 -0.44 -30.81
CA LEU A 38 -22.41 0.73 -29.99
C LEU A 38 -23.88 1.19 -30.06
N ALA A 39 -24.49 1.09 -31.25
CA ALA A 39 -25.90 1.35 -31.42
C ALA A 39 -26.82 0.29 -30.77
N GLY A 40 -26.26 -0.81 -30.27
CA GLY A 40 -27.04 -1.93 -29.72
C GLY A 40 -27.84 -2.72 -30.73
N ASN A 41 -27.60 -2.51 -32.04
CA ASN A 41 -28.30 -3.19 -33.10
C ASN A 41 -27.81 -4.63 -33.29
N ARG A 42 -26.58 -4.92 -32.87
CA ARG A 42 -25.96 -6.23 -32.98
C ARG A 42 -24.90 -6.41 -31.87
N GLU A 43 -24.73 -7.64 -31.45
CA GLU A 43 -23.64 -8.00 -30.54
C GLU A 43 -22.52 -8.75 -31.29
N PRO A 44 -21.26 -8.66 -30.83
CA PRO A 44 -20.17 -9.42 -31.42
C PRO A 44 -20.34 -10.91 -31.16
N ALA A 45 -19.90 -11.74 -32.10
CA ALA A 45 -19.82 -13.18 -31.89
C ALA A 45 -18.84 -13.49 -30.72
N SER A 46 -19.06 -14.60 -30.04
CA SER A 46 -18.24 -15.02 -28.89
C SER A 46 -16.75 -15.06 -29.20
N THR A 47 -16.34 -15.43 -30.40
CA THR A 47 -14.94 -15.42 -30.86
C THR A 47 -14.38 -14.00 -30.94
N THR A 48 -15.21 -13.04 -31.36
CA THR A 48 -14.80 -11.63 -31.42
C THR A 48 -14.70 -11.03 -30.03
N LEU A 49 -15.65 -11.35 -29.16
CA LEU A 49 -15.61 -10.93 -27.76
C LEU A 49 -14.37 -11.46 -27.03
N ASN A 50 -14.03 -12.73 -27.23
CA ASN A 50 -12.80 -13.30 -26.67
C ASN A 50 -11.56 -12.54 -27.14
N LYS A 51 -11.51 -12.21 -28.44
CA LYS A 51 -10.39 -11.43 -29.00
C LYS A 51 -10.31 -10.02 -28.43
N ILE A 52 -11.45 -9.37 -28.15
CA ILE A 52 -11.48 -8.07 -27.47
C ILE A 52 -10.89 -8.22 -26.06
N CYS A 53 -11.33 -9.23 -25.31
CA CYS A 53 -10.83 -9.50 -23.98
C CYS A 53 -9.31 -9.75 -23.97
N GLU A 54 -8.81 -10.55 -24.91
CA GLU A 54 -7.40 -10.85 -25.05
C GLU A 54 -6.55 -9.60 -25.38
N VAL A 55 -6.98 -8.80 -26.37
CA VAL A 55 -6.24 -7.61 -26.82
C VAL A 55 -6.14 -6.55 -25.73
N PHE A 56 -7.18 -6.41 -24.91
CA PHE A 56 -7.25 -5.34 -23.90
C PHE A 56 -7.04 -5.81 -22.46
N GLY A 57 -6.81 -7.10 -22.23
CA GLY A 57 -6.59 -7.68 -20.89
C GLY A 57 -7.83 -7.59 -20.00
N LEU A 58 -9.02 -7.80 -20.60
CA LEU A 58 -10.32 -7.68 -19.93
C LEU A 58 -11.03 -9.04 -19.86
N GLU A 59 -12.00 -9.14 -18.96
CA GLU A 59 -12.86 -10.30 -18.85
C GLU A 59 -14.14 -10.14 -19.65
N ARG A 60 -14.78 -11.24 -20.01
CA ARG A 60 -16.05 -11.20 -20.76
C ARG A 60 -17.13 -10.44 -19.99
N ASP A 61 -17.17 -10.61 -18.67
CA ASP A 61 -18.12 -9.95 -17.78
C ASP A 61 -18.01 -8.43 -17.79
N ASP A 62 -16.82 -7.89 -18.13
CA ASP A 62 -16.63 -6.45 -18.31
C ASP A 62 -17.53 -5.87 -19.39
N PHE A 63 -17.87 -6.68 -20.40
CA PHE A 63 -18.71 -6.23 -21.52
C PHE A 63 -20.16 -6.70 -21.44
N ILE A 64 -20.42 -7.92 -20.92
CA ILE A 64 -21.76 -8.49 -20.96
C ILE A 64 -22.57 -8.27 -19.68
N SER A 65 -21.92 -8.07 -18.54
CA SER A 65 -22.61 -7.88 -17.27
C SER A 65 -23.26 -6.50 -17.18
N GLU A 66 -24.52 -6.47 -16.77
CA GLU A 66 -25.25 -5.22 -16.51
C GLU A 66 -24.83 -4.56 -15.20
N ARG A 67 -24.56 -5.38 -14.18
CA ARG A 67 -24.29 -4.94 -12.81
C ARG A 67 -22.82 -4.91 -12.43
N ALA A 68 -21.99 -5.69 -13.13
CA ALA A 68 -20.55 -5.80 -12.87
C ALA A 68 -19.70 -5.46 -14.11
N GLY A 69 -20.31 -5.00 -15.19
CA GLY A 69 -19.60 -4.62 -16.42
C GLY A 69 -18.79 -3.33 -16.29
N PHE A 70 -18.06 -3.00 -17.36
CA PHE A 70 -17.14 -1.87 -17.37
C PHE A 70 -17.81 -0.54 -17.00
N TYR A 71 -19.01 -0.28 -17.52
CA TYR A 71 -19.79 0.90 -17.16
C TYR A 71 -20.09 0.97 -15.66
N ALA A 72 -20.53 -0.15 -15.07
CA ALA A 72 -20.85 -0.18 -13.65
C ALA A 72 -19.60 0.00 -12.77
N LYS A 73 -18.48 -0.60 -13.17
CA LYS A 73 -17.18 -0.42 -12.49
C LYS A 73 -16.71 1.03 -12.55
N LEU A 74 -16.80 1.66 -13.73
CA LEU A 74 -16.38 3.05 -13.92
C LEU A 74 -17.21 4.05 -13.10
N HIS A 75 -18.51 3.79 -12.93
CA HIS A 75 -19.44 4.68 -12.21
C HIS A 75 -19.73 4.24 -10.77
N GLY A 76 -19.04 3.21 -10.26
CA GLY A 76 -19.25 2.71 -8.89
C GLY A 76 -20.66 2.13 -8.65
N LEU A 77 -21.32 1.65 -9.71
CA LEU A 77 -22.69 1.11 -9.68
C LEU A 77 -22.73 -0.41 -9.52
N THR A 78 -21.64 -1.02 -9.11
CA THR A 78 -21.61 -2.47 -8.85
C THR A 78 -22.44 -2.79 -7.62
N ASP A 79 -23.39 -3.73 -7.76
CA ASP A 79 -24.17 -4.29 -6.63
C ASP A 79 -23.30 -5.19 -5.70
N ALA A 80 -22.04 -4.89 -5.59
CA ALA A 80 -21.26 -5.46 -4.51
C ALA A 80 -21.88 -4.94 -3.22
N PRO A 81 -22.21 -5.80 -2.24
CA PRO A 81 -22.61 -5.31 -0.93
C PRO A 81 -21.56 -4.31 -0.49
N ALA A 82 -21.99 -3.17 0.07
CA ALA A 82 -21.09 -2.14 0.55
C ALA A 82 -20.05 -2.80 1.48
N GLY A 83 -18.84 -3.04 0.96
CA GLY A 83 -17.79 -3.83 1.61
C GLY A 83 -17.07 -4.86 0.72
N ALA A 84 -17.63 -5.26 -0.43
CA ALA A 84 -16.91 -6.07 -1.41
C ALA A 84 -16.35 -5.20 -2.53
N ILE A 85 -15.36 -4.42 -2.19
CA ILE A 85 -14.35 -3.98 -3.15
C ILE A 85 -13.66 -5.29 -3.57
N ALA A 86 -13.58 -5.58 -4.87
CA ALA A 86 -12.62 -6.57 -5.38
C ALA A 86 -11.23 -5.99 -5.05
N ALA A 87 -10.79 -6.29 -3.87
CA ALA A 87 -9.56 -5.79 -3.33
C ALA A 87 -8.43 -6.41 -4.15
N LYS A 88 -7.57 -5.58 -4.76
CA LYS A 88 -6.12 -5.82 -4.65
C LYS A 88 -5.90 -6.50 -3.30
N PRO A 89 -5.03 -7.49 -3.17
CA PRO A 89 -4.75 -8.05 -1.86
C PRO A 89 -4.65 -6.87 -0.90
N SER A 90 -5.56 -6.81 0.06
CA SER A 90 -5.67 -5.66 0.97
C SER A 90 -4.45 -5.59 1.88
N SER A 91 -3.57 -6.59 1.79
CA SER A 91 -2.39 -6.78 2.61
C SER A 91 -1.19 -7.28 1.80
N ALA A 92 -0.02 -6.98 2.30
CA ALA A 92 1.28 -7.45 1.84
C ALA A 92 2.01 -8.11 3.02
N LEU A 93 2.80 -9.14 2.73
CA LEU A 93 3.69 -9.75 3.71
C LEU A 93 5.03 -8.98 3.73
N VAL A 94 5.43 -8.52 4.90
CA VAL A 94 6.64 -7.73 5.12
C VAL A 94 7.50 -8.42 6.20
N PRO A 95 8.83 -8.45 6.03
CA PRO A 95 9.71 -9.06 7.03
C PRO A 95 9.64 -8.36 8.38
N LEU A 96 9.57 -9.14 9.47
CA LEU A 96 9.70 -8.67 10.83
C LEU A 96 11.15 -8.86 11.28
N LEU A 97 11.90 -7.77 11.37
CA LEU A 97 13.32 -7.77 11.75
C LEU A 97 13.47 -7.49 13.24
N GLY A 98 13.34 -8.55 14.04
CA GLY A 98 13.63 -8.52 15.48
C GLY A 98 12.67 -7.72 16.35
N THR A 99 12.99 -7.64 17.63
CA THR A 99 12.28 -6.89 18.66
C THR A 99 13.14 -5.70 19.08
N THR A 100 12.56 -4.52 19.14
CA THR A 100 13.25 -3.37 19.77
C THR A 100 13.05 -3.47 21.27
N HIS A 101 13.97 -4.13 21.97
CA HIS A 101 14.01 -4.07 23.41
C HIS A 101 14.72 -2.79 23.88
N MET A 102 14.30 -2.28 25.01
CA MET A 102 15.17 -1.43 25.79
C MET A 102 16.25 -2.31 26.45
N GLY A 103 17.24 -2.76 25.68
CA GLY A 103 18.37 -3.54 26.14
C GLY A 103 18.64 -4.77 25.33
N GLU A 104 19.48 -5.04 24.57
CA GLU A 104 20.03 -6.18 23.85
C GLU A 104 19.25 -6.65 22.61
N PHE A 105 19.89 -6.44 21.48
CA PHE A 105 19.55 -7.04 20.22
C PHE A 105 20.10 -8.47 20.22
N GLU A 106 19.25 -9.46 20.35
CA GLU A 106 19.64 -10.80 19.92
C GLU A 106 19.39 -10.88 18.41
N ASP A 107 20.48 -10.77 17.68
CA ASP A 107 20.55 -11.05 16.25
C ASP A 107 20.48 -12.58 16.07
N GLU A 108 19.32 -13.16 16.29
CA GLU A 108 19.05 -14.51 15.86
C GLU A 108 18.73 -14.48 14.38
N GLY A 109 19.73 -14.84 13.61
CA GLY A 109 19.74 -14.91 12.16
C GLY A 109 18.51 -15.59 11.57
N GLU A 110 18.17 -15.14 10.36
CA GLU A 110 17.08 -15.53 9.49
C GLU A 110 15.72 -14.95 9.89
N CYS A 111 15.30 -13.99 9.07
CA CYS A 111 14.01 -13.35 9.11
C CYS A 111 12.92 -14.34 8.67
N ASP A 112 12.58 -15.29 9.55
CA ASP A 112 11.55 -16.32 9.27
C ASP A 112 10.12 -15.82 9.56
N ARG A 113 9.98 -14.63 10.13
CA ARG A 113 8.66 -14.10 10.48
C ARG A 113 8.26 -12.99 9.51
N MET A 114 7.11 -13.18 8.87
CA MET A 114 6.47 -12.19 8.02
C MET A 114 5.22 -11.67 8.72
N VAL A 115 5.00 -10.37 8.59
CA VAL A 115 3.81 -9.70 9.14
C VAL A 115 2.97 -9.18 8.00
N GLU A 116 1.67 -9.36 8.13
CA GLU A 116 0.69 -8.83 7.20
C GLU A 116 0.43 -7.34 7.50
N VAL A 117 0.68 -6.48 6.51
CA VAL A 117 0.43 -5.04 6.59
C VAL A 117 -0.48 -4.60 5.45
N PRO A 118 -1.20 -3.46 5.54
CA PRO A 118 -1.98 -2.95 4.41
C PRO A 118 -1.11 -2.78 3.16
N ALA A 119 -1.58 -3.31 2.03
CA ALA A 119 -0.83 -3.22 0.77
C ALA A 119 -0.52 -1.77 0.38
N SER A 120 -1.43 -0.82 0.72
CA SER A 120 -1.21 0.61 0.49
C SER A 120 0.00 1.17 1.24
N VAL A 121 0.31 0.63 2.42
CA VAL A 121 1.49 1.03 3.20
C VAL A 121 2.75 0.46 2.57
N ALA A 122 2.75 -0.85 2.26
CA ALA A 122 3.90 -1.50 1.62
C ALA A 122 4.22 -0.90 0.22
N ASP A 123 3.19 -0.60 -0.58
CA ASP A 123 3.33 0.01 -1.91
C ASP A 123 3.90 1.45 -1.83
N ALA A 124 3.52 2.20 -0.79
CA ALA A 124 4.00 3.58 -0.58
C ALA A 124 5.46 3.63 -0.08
N HIS A 125 5.94 2.56 0.58
CA HIS A 125 7.25 2.49 1.23
C HIS A 125 8.00 1.22 0.82
N PRO A 126 8.44 1.10 -0.44
CA PRO A 126 9.11 -0.10 -0.95
C PRO A 126 10.42 -0.36 -0.21
N GLY A 127 10.66 -1.61 0.16
CA GLY A 127 11.82 -2.01 0.96
C GLY A 127 11.69 -1.74 2.46
N GLY A 128 10.49 -1.31 2.91
CA GLY A 128 10.18 -1.18 4.33
C GLY A 128 10.15 -2.54 5.03
N PHE A 129 10.36 -2.52 6.33
CA PHE A 129 10.34 -3.69 7.20
C PHE A 129 9.60 -3.40 8.50
N CYS A 130 9.22 -4.45 9.20
CA CYS A 130 8.57 -4.35 10.50
C CYS A 130 9.54 -4.62 11.64
N VAL A 131 9.30 -3.97 12.78
CA VAL A 131 9.93 -4.28 14.06
C VAL A 131 8.86 -4.37 15.14
N HIS A 132 9.08 -5.20 16.14
CA HIS A 132 8.21 -5.26 17.31
C HIS A 132 8.64 -4.20 18.32
N ALA A 133 7.71 -3.34 18.74
CA ALA A 133 7.95 -2.31 19.75
C ALA A 133 7.67 -2.87 21.14
N ASP A 134 8.72 -3.20 21.89
CA ASP A 134 8.63 -3.55 23.28
C ASP A 134 9.13 -2.38 24.13
N GLY A 135 8.27 -1.86 25.00
CA GLY A 135 8.61 -0.74 25.88
C GLY A 135 7.64 0.42 25.80
N GLU A 136 7.79 1.34 26.76
CA GLU A 136 6.85 2.44 27.00
C GLU A 136 7.38 3.82 26.58
N CYS A 137 8.58 3.91 26.04
CA CYS A 137 9.21 5.18 25.73
C CYS A 137 8.52 6.01 24.64
N MET A 138 7.63 5.41 23.87
CA MET A 138 6.86 6.06 22.79
C MET A 138 5.35 5.80 22.96
N ASN A 139 4.87 5.51 24.15
CA ASN A 139 3.50 5.07 24.39
C ASN A 139 2.43 6.14 24.19
N ASN A 140 2.81 7.42 24.01
CA ASN A 140 1.92 8.46 23.51
C ASN A 140 1.55 8.27 22.03
N ARG A 141 2.40 7.60 21.25
CA ARG A 141 2.21 7.37 19.80
C ARG A 141 1.92 5.92 19.46
N TYR A 142 2.67 5.02 20.07
CA TYR A 142 2.65 3.59 19.77
C TYR A 142 2.41 2.84 21.06
N PRO A 143 1.29 2.14 21.21
CA PRO A 143 1.09 1.24 22.34
C PRO A 143 2.23 0.22 22.43
N SER A 144 2.57 -0.18 23.65
CA SER A 144 3.49 -1.32 23.85
C SER A 144 2.96 -2.56 23.14
N ASP A 145 3.84 -3.43 22.69
CA ASP A 145 3.54 -4.62 21.88
C ASP A 145 2.95 -4.30 20.48
N SER A 146 3.21 -3.12 19.95
CA SER A 146 2.86 -2.78 18.56
C SER A 146 3.91 -3.30 17.59
N VAL A 147 3.45 -3.62 16.38
CA VAL A 147 4.32 -3.81 15.22
C VAL A 147 4.46 -2.50 14.49
N LEU A 148 5.67 -1.99 14.35
CA LEU A 148 6.00 -0.74 13.67
C LEU A 148 6.53 -1.04 12.28
N PHE A 149 6.03 -0.32 11.27
CA PHE A 149 6.54 -0.38 9.91
C PHE A 149 7.54 0.77 9.69
N VAL A 150 8.74 0.41 9.27
CA VAL A 150 9.89 1.31 9.13
C VAL A 150 10.28 1.44 7.66
N ASP A 151 10.40 2.67 7.18
CA ASP A 151 10.94 2.98 5.86
C ASP A 151 12.43 3.37 6.00
N PRO A 152 13.37 2.53 5.51
CA PRO A 152 14.81 2.80 5.61
C PRO A 152 15.28 3.89 4.64
N HIS A 153 14.48 4.24 3.64
CA HIS A 153 14.85 5.20 2.58
C HIS A 153 14.31 6.60 2.84
N MET A 154 13.35 6.72 3.76
CA MET A 154 12.74 8.01 4.09
C MET A 154 13.72 8.88 4.89
N GLN A 155 13.89 10.14 4.46
CA GLN A 155 14.71 11.10 5.19
C GLN A 155 13.99 11.53 6.47
N PRO A 156 14.64 11.45 7.64
CA PRO A 156 14.05 11.93 8.89
C PRO A 156 13.77 13.43 8.86
N PHE A 157 12.67 13.82 9.48
CA PHE A 157 12.24 15.21 9.66
C PHE A 157 11.84 15.48 11.10
N ASP A 158 11.87 16.75 11.52
CA ASP A 158 11.56 17.12 12.90
C ASP A 158 10.18 16.66 13.34
N GLY A 159 10.16 15.94 14.44
CA GLY A 159 8.96 15.37 15.02
C GLY A 159 8.58 13.98 14.49
N CYS A 160 9.23 13.43 13.48
CA CYS A 160 9.00 12.02 13.10
C CYS A 160 9.55 11.06 14.17
N ALA A 161 9.05 9.82 14.17
CA ALA A 161 9.65 8.75 14.94
C ALA A 161 10.67 8.01 14.09
N VAL A 162 11.84 7.74 14.62
CA VAL A 162 12.91 7.01 13.95
C VAL A 162 13.29 5.76 14.73
N LEU A 163 13.61 4.71 13.99
CA LEU A 163 14.34 3.57 14.50
C LEU A 163 15.83 3.90 14.43
N ALA A 164 16.52 3.80 15.55
CA ALA A 164 17.95 4.08 15.66
C ALA A 164 18.64 2.93 16.41
N GLU A 165 19.89 2.70 16.07
CA GLU A 165 20.79 1.77 16.76
C GLU A 165 21.85 2.55 17.52
N THR A 166 21.97 2.27 18.82
CA THR A 166 22.99 2.86 19.67
C THR A 166 24.33 2.15 19.51
N GLN A 167 25.40 2.68 20.14
CA GLN A 167 26.73 2.07 20.12
C GLN A 167 26.78 0.68 20.75
N ASP A 168 25.89 0.41 21.70
CA ASP A 168 25.76 -0.89 22.37
C ASP A 168 24.87 -1.85 21.57
N PHE A 169 24.67 -1.56 20.29
CA PHE A 169 23.84 -2.33 19.37
C PHE A 169 22.36 -2.46 19.79
N GLN A 170 21.89 -1.55 20.65
CA GLN A 170 20.50 -1.51 21.05
C GLN A 170 19.66 -0.75 20.04
N SER A 171 18.57 -1.36 19.60
CA SER A 171 17.59 -0.69 18.74
C SER A 171 16.56 0.03 19.58
N ILE A 172 16.40 1.32 19.31
CA ILE A 172 15.47 2.20 20.01
C ILE A 172 14.57 2.95 19.02
N VAL A 173 13.34 3.23 19.45
CA VAL A 173 12.45 4.15 18.72
C VAL A 173 12.33 5.43 19.52
N ARG A 174 12.56 6.58 18.87
CA ARG A 174 12.52 7.92 19.48
C ARG A 174 11.96 8.94 18.51
N LYS A 175 11.47 10.02 19.05
CA LYS A 175 11.12 11.22 18.29
C LYS A 175 12.39 11.95 17.85
N TYR A 176 12.54 12.18 16.57
CA TYR A 176 13.67 12.85 15.95
C TYR A 176 13.49 14.36 15.98
N SER A 177 14.55 15.09 16.34
CA SER A 177 14.66 16.52 16.18
C SER A 177 16.09 16.91 15.85
N ARG A 178 16.29 17.76 14.86
CA ARG A 178 17.62 18.20 14.43
C ARG A 178 17.84 19.68 14.71
N GLY A 179 18.77 19.95 15.61
CA GLY A 179 19.27 21.31 15.84
C GLY A 179 20.41 21.69 14.92
N ALA A 180 20.93 22.90 15.09
CA ALA A 180 22.05 23.41 14.27
C ALA A 180 23.36 22.62 14.48
N SER A 181 23.61 22.08 15.66
CA SER A 181 24.85 21.40 16.03
C SER A 181 24.68 20.04 16.72
N ALA A 182 23.43 19.60 16.89
CA ALA A 182 23.14 18.33 17.56
C ALA A 182 21.87 17.70 17.01
N LEU A 183 21.81 16.38 17.03
CA LEU A 183 20.63 15.56 16.86
C LEU A 183 20.08 15.24 18.24
N MET A 184 18.78 15.33 18.42
CA MET A 184 18.08 14.95 19.65
C MET A 184 17.08 13.85 19.35
N LEU A 185 17.14 12.78 20.12
CA LEU A 185 16.23 11.66 20.10
C LEU A 185 15.47 11.61 21.42
N SER A 186 14.24 12.09 21.42
CA SER A 186 13.41 12.26 22.60
C SER A 186 12.40 11.13 22.76
N PRO A 187 12.08 10.72 23.99
CA PRO A 187 10.91 9.89 24.25
C PRO A 187 9.62 10.66 23.97
N ASP A 188 8.54 9.93 23.74
CA ASP A 188 7.18 10.47 23.66
C ASP A 188 6.26 9.56 24.48
N SER A 189 6.33 9.72 25.80
CA SER A 189 5.74 8.82 26.79
C SER A 189 4.98 9.59 27.88
N HIS A 190 3.98 8.94 28.43
CA HIS A 190 3.30 9.40 29.65
C HIS A 190 4.14 9.19 30.93
N GLY A 191 5.10 8.27 30.90
CA GLY A 191 6.04 8.03 31.98
C GLY A 191 7.21 9.01 31.95
N CYS A 192 7.77 9.36 33.11
CA CYS A 192 8.76 10.43 33.24
C CYS A 192 10.20 9.93 33.30
N GLU A 193 10.46 8.65 33.04
CA GLU A 193 11.77 8.04 33.36
C GLU A 193 12.72 7.92 32.19
N PHE A 194 12.31 8.39 31.02
CA PHE A 194 13.14 8.27 29.81
C PHE A 194 13.83 9.60 29.51
N GLU A 195 15.13 9.55 29.32
CA GLU A 195 15.94 10.74 29.00
C GLU A 195 16.08 10.97 27.49
N ASP A 196 16.32 12.24 27.12
CA ASP A 196 16.70 12.62 25.76
C ASP A 196 18.10 12.13 25.45
N ILE A 197 18.30 11.56 24.26
CA ILE A 197 19.62 11.24 23.74
C ILE A 197 20.05 12.38 22.82
N ILE A 198 21.09 13.10 23.24
CA ILE A 198 21.65 14.20 22.46
C ILE A 198 22.98 13.74 21.83
N VAL A 199 23.02 13.75 20.50
CA VAL A 199 24.21 13.36 19.72
C VAL A 199 24.80 14.62 19.08
N ARG A 200 26.01 14.99 19.47
CA ARG A 200 26.77 16.12 18.91
C ARG A 200 27.69 15.63 17.80
N ALA A 201 28.24 16.56 17.05
CA ALA A 201 29.15 16.24 15.93
C ALA A 201 30.41 15.46 16.35
N ASP A 202 30.87 15.66 17.59
CA ASP A 202 32.06 15.01 18.15
C ASP A 202 31.74 13.72 18.92
N ASP A 203 30.45 13.40 19.10
CA ASP A 203 30.01 12.18 19.76
C ASP A 203 30.09 11.00 18.77
N ALA A 204 30.15 9.80 19.30
CA ALA A 204 30.08 8.63 18.46
C ALA A 204 28.72 8.54 17.75
N PRO A 205 28.69 8.16 16.47
CA PRO A 205 27.51 8.22 15.64
C PRO A 205 26.45 7.21 16.09
N ILE A 206 25.20 7.67 16.17
CA ILE A 206 24.01 6.82 16.20
C ILE A 206 23.64 6.45 14.76
N MET A 207 23.34 5.18 14.53
CA MET A 207 22.90 4.73 13.21
C MET A 207 21.38 4.81 13.10
N LEU A 208 20.87 5.69 12.23
CA LEU A 208 19.44 5.74 11.91
C LEU A 208 19.12 4.63 10.91
N LYS A 209 18.21 3.74 11.30
CA LYS A 209 17.76 2.59 10.46
C LYS A 209 16.57 2.93 9.58
N GLY A 210 15.79 3.95 9.93
CA GLY A 210 14.65 4.44 9.13
C GLY A 210 13.63 5.23 9.94
N VAL A 211 12.60 5.66 9.24
CA VAL A 211 11.46 6.41 9.81
C VAL A 211 10.28 5.47 10.02
N VAL A 212 9.64 5.54 11.19
CA VAL A 212 8.40 4.81 11.44
C VAL A 212 7.25 5.52 10.72
N VAL A 213 6.63 4.84 9.76
CA VAL A 213 5.59 5.41 8.90
C VAL A 213 4.21 4.85 9.19
N TRP A 214 4.12 3.71 9.86
CA TRP A 214 2.85 3.07 10.20
C TRP A 214 3.03 2.08 11.36
N TYR A 215 1.92 1.73 12.05
CA TYR A 215 1.92 0.71 13.10
C TYR A 215 0.59 -0.04 13.19
N GLN A 216 0.62 -1.22 13.79
CA GLN A 216 -0.56 -2.01 14.13
C GLN A 216 -0.37 -2.73 15.47
N ALA A 217 -1.46 -3.18 16.07
CA ALA A 217 -1.40 -4.09 17.21
C ALA A 217 -0.89 -5.46 16.76
N GLU A 218 -0.06 -6.11 17.58
CA GLU A 218 0.40 -7.48 17.29
C GLU A 218 -0.73 -8.50 17.43
N LYS A 219 -1.66 -8.27 18.34
CA LYS A 219 -2.77 -9.17 18.68
C LYS A 219 -4.10 -8.45 18.67
N ASP A 220 -5.16 -9.21 18.47
CA ASP A 220 -6.51 -8.69 18.61
C ASP A 220 -6.73 -8.07 20.00
N VAL A 221 -7.20 -6.83 20.01
CA VAL A 221 -7.63 -6.17 21.24
C VAL A 221 -8.99 -6.73 21.63
N ARG A 222 -9.04 -7.54 22.69
CA ARG A 222 -10.27 -8.13 23.23
C ARG A 222 -10.76 -7.37 24.44
#